data_4737491592d91db41418c5e8590ec767
#
_entry.id   4737491592d91db41418c5e8590ec767
#
_cell.length_a   1.000
_cell.length_b   1.000
_cell.length_c   1.000
_cell.angle_alpha   90.00
_cell.angle_beta   90.00
_cell.angle_gamma   90.00
#
_symmetry.space_group_name_H-M   'P 1'
#
loop_
_entity.id
_entity.type
_entity.pdbx_description
1 polymer ?
#
loop_
_entity_poly.entity_id
_entity_poly.type
_entity_poly.pdbx_seq_one_letter_code
_entity_poly.pdbx_strand_id
1 'polypeptide(L)'
;MLDAAVERKYSASPGETFYTGGGAQTFTNFESDDNSRILTVHRAFQHSVNLVFVRLMRDIVHYEMVQTTGPSSEWLGDTATRKMYLTRFADQESRVYMKRFYTKYHGKTPDQQITLLLLGVRKSPPKVATALRSVAPDQSNAWFNKMMYAALKNTPSASMLDDEDLANLYDKYGINRFNLNDRGYISSVHPLELWTLNYLRKHPDATLAQIETASQDVRLSTYSWLFKTRYHATQDRRIKRMVELRAFDAIGKSWQALGYPFASLTPSYAAAIGASGDRPAALAQLIGVIANGGNKVPTETLTQIDFAKDTPYETHFRRAVVAPQQQVSPEIASEVRMLLRDVVTGGTARRLAQGMTFPNGETLEVYGKTGTGDQRLNVYAKGARLIESRKVNRSATFVFALGDRFYGTLTAWVHEPYAARYDFTSALAVQLLKSMAPALQPLLDKPVQKTVTAVPAESTPAATKVAAH
;
A
#
# COMPACT_ATOMS: atom_id res chain seq x y z
N MET A 1 25.00 3.50 -19.98
CA MET A 1 23.81 4.00 -19.22
C MET A 1 23.59 3.17 -17.97
N LEU A 2 23.54 1.84 -18.03
CA LEU A 2 23.37 0.95 -16.85
C LEU A 2 24.51 1.11 -15.84
N ASP A 3 25.78 1.08 -16.29
CA ASP A 3 26.94 1.31 -15.42
C ASP A 3 26.82 2.63 -14.64
N ALA A 4 26.42 3.71 -15.32
CA ALA A 4 26.21 5.01 -14.68
C ALA A 4 25.08 5.00 -13.64
N ALA A 5 24.07 4.16 -13.83
CA ALA A 5 22.96 4.03 -12.88
C ALA A 5 23.42 3.30 -11.60
N VAL A 6 24.21 2.24 -11.71
CA VAL A 6 24.69 1.46 -10.56
C VAL A 6 25.85 2.16 -9.82
N GLU A 7 26.62 3.02 -10.51
CA GLU A 7 27.68 3.83 -9.94
C GLU A 7 27.20 5.17 -9.35
N ARG A 8 25.90 5.47 -9.46
CA ARG A 8 25.30 6.64 -8.83
C ARG A 8 25.43 6.57 -7.30
N LYS A 9 25.88 7.67 -6.70
CA LYS A 9 26.20 7.74 -5.26
C LYS A 9 25.11 8.41 -4.45
N TYR A 10 24.84 7.84 -3.27
CA TYR A 10 23.92 8.37 -2.29
C TYR A 10 24.49 8.33 -0.88
N SER A 11 24.11 9.29 -0.05
CA SER A 11 24.42 9.25 1.39
C SER A 11 23.60 8.14 2.07
N ALA A 12 24.22 7.46 3.01
CA ALA A 12 23.56 6.50 3.89
C ALA A 12 23.16 7.09 5.27
N SER A 13 23.28 8.43 5.43
CA SER A 13 22.98 9.12 6.70
C SER A 13 21.49 9.05 7.06
N PRO A 14 21.14 8.73 8.34
CA PRO A 14 19.77 8.71 8.84
C PRO A 14 19.22 10.09 9.25
N GLY A 15 20.02 11.15 9.14
CA GLY A 15 19.66 12.51 9.63
C GLY A 15 18.56 13.24 8.83
N GLU A 16 17.94 12.59 7.85
CA GLU A 16 16.90 13.19 6.99
C GLU A 16 15.52 12.69 7.35
N THR A 17 14.54 13.61 7.42
CA THR A 17 13.12 13.26 7.50
C THR A 17 12.52 13.31 6.10
N PHE A 18 11.92 12.20 5.69
CA PHE A 18 11.25 12.05 4.40
C PHE A 18 9.77 12.32 4.54
N TYR A 19 9.19 13.04 3.60
CA TYR A 19 7.78 13.36 3.58
C TYR A 19 7.12 12.72 2.36
N THR A 20 6.17 11.82 2.60
CA THR A 20 5.38 11.16 1.56
C THR A 20 3.90 11.30 1.87
N GLY A 21 3.05 10.74 0.99
CA GLY A 21 1.61 10.63 1.24
C GLY A 21 1.25 9.96 2.57
N GLY A 22 2.14 9.13 3.12
CA GLY A 22 2.02 8.48 4.42
C GLY A 22 2.44 9.36 5.63
N GLY A 23 2.92 10.58 5.40
CA GLY A 23 3.37 11.51 6.45
C GLY A 23 4.89 11.66 6.53
N ALA A 24 5.37 12.17 7.66
CA ALA A 24 6.80 12.30 7.97
C ALA A 24 7.36 10.94 8.43
N GLN A 25 8.46 10.52 7.82
CA GLN A 25 9.10 9.22 8.07
C GLN A 25 10.60 9.40 8.22
N THR A 26 11.20 8.66 9.14
CA THR A 26 12.64 8.53 9.30
C THR A 26 13.02 7.06 9.11
N PHE A 27 14.19 6.81 8.53
CA PHE A 27 14.68 5.47 8.24
C PHE A 27 16.09 5.30 8.79
N THR A 28 16.46 4.05 9.07
CA THR A 28 17.80 3.68 9.56
C THR A 28 18.37 2.55 8.71
N ASN A 29 19.68 2.45 8.69
CA ASN A 29 20.37 1.28 8.17
C ASN A 29 20.31 0.15 9.21
N PHE A 30 20.56 -1.09 8.75
CA PHE A 30 20.66 -2.23 9.65
C PHE A 30 21.98 -2.15 10.46
N GLU A 31 23.08 -1.81 9.79
CA GLU A 31 24.38 -1.60 10.41
C GLU A 31 24.63 -0.09 10.62
N SER A 32 24.96 0.30 11.84
CA SER A 32 25.23 1.72 12.18
C SER A 32 26.47 2.28 11.53
N ASP A 33 27.45 1.44 11.19
CA ASP A 33 28.72 1.82 10.58
C ASP A 33 28.54 2.38 9.15
N ASP A 34 27.41 2.08 8.52
CA ASP A 34 27.06 2.63 7.22
C ASP A 34 26.55 4.08 7.28
N ASN A 35 26.14 4.57 8.46
CA ASN A 35 25.45 5.86 8.62
C ASN A 35 26.26 7.08 8.18
N SER A 36 27.60 7.00 8.18
CA SER A 36 28.50 8.10 7.77
C SER A 36 28.98 7.99 6.31
N ARG A 37 28.53 6.96 5.57
CA ARG A 37 29.08 6.62 4.26
C ARG A 37 28.30 7.27 3.12
N ILE A 38 29.00 7.51 2.01
CA ILE A 38 28.43 7.79 0.69
C ILE A 38 28.77 6.58 -0.18
N LEU A 39 27.76 5.88 -0.67
CA LEU A 39 27.92 4.60 -1.37
C LEU A 39 27.31 4.68 -2.76
N THR A 40 27.89 3.93 -3.70
CA THR A 40 27.25 3.66 -4.98
C THR A 40 26.04 2.73 -4.77
N VAL A 41 25.09 2.75 -5.71
CA VAL A 41 23.94 1.82 -5.71
C VAL A 41 24.44 0.38 -5.66
N HIS A 42 25.49 0.05 -6.45
CA HIS A 42 26.12 -1.28 -6.46
C HIS A 42 26.59 -1.71 -5.06
N ARG A 43 27.43 -0.90 -4.40
CA ARG A 43 27.95 -1.23 -3.06
C ARG A 43 26.86 -1.30 -2.01
N ALA A 44 25.87 -0.40 -2.09
CA ALA A 44 24.73 -0.43 -1.21
C ALA A 44 23.83 -1.68 -1.43
N PHE A 45 23.70 -2.15 -2.67
CA PHE A 45 22.97 -3.38 -2.99
C PHE A 45 23.68 -4.61 -2.41
N GLN A 46 25.00 -4.70 -2.59
CA GLN A 46 25.85 -5.77 -2.07
C GLN A 46 25.71 -5.94 -0.54
N HIS A 47 25.65 -4.81 0.20
CA HIS A 47 25.60 -4.78 1.67
C HIS A 47 24.21 -4.50 2.24
N SER A 48 23.18 -4.36 1.40
CA SER A 48 21.79 -4.07 1.82
C SER A 48 21.63 -2.79 2.64
N VAL A 49 22.29 -1.69 2.23
CA VAL A 49 22.24 -0.40 2.93
C VAL A 49 20.96 0.35 2.59
N ASN A 50 20.05 0.43 3.55
CA ASN A 50 18.66 0.88 3.36
C ASN A 50 18.52 2.31 2.81
N LEU A 51 19.24 3.26 3.40
CA LEU A 51 19.03 4.69 3.12
C LEU A 51 19.45 5.11 1.71
N VAL A 52 20.33 4.37 1.09
CA VAL A 52 20.67 4.55 -0.34
C VAL A 52 19.45 4.24 -1.20
N PHE A 53 18.74 3.13 -0.92
CA PHE A 53 17.56 2.73 -1.68
C PHE A 53 16.33 3.59 -1.38
N VAL A 54 16.18 4.10 -0.17
CA VAL A 54 15.15 5.10 0.16
C VAL A 54 15.34 6.37 -0.68
N ARG A 55 16.58 6.85 -0.84
CA ARG A 55 16.90 8.03 -1.67
C ARG A 55 16.75 7.75 -3.16
N LEU A 56 17.19 6.58 -3.61
CA LEU A 56 16.97 6.14 -5.01
C LEU A 56 15.47 6.09 -5.33
N MET A 57 14.65 5.53 -4.43
CA MET A 57 13.21 5.48 -4.59
C MET A 57 12.58 6.88 -4.64
N ARG A 58 13.05 7.81 -3.82
CA ARG A 58 12.64 9.22 -3.91
C ARG A 58 12.90 9.80 -5.30
N ASP A 59 14.08 9.55 -5.85
CA ASP A 59 14.43 10.05 -7.19
C ASP A 59 13.57 9.41 -8.28
N ILE A 60 13.28 8.10 -8.16
CA ILE A 60 12.37 7.38 -9.08
C ILE A 60 10.95 7.98 -8.99
N VAL A 61 10.45 8.20 -7.77
CA VAL A 61 9.12 8.82 -7.58
C VAL A 61 9.08 10.23 -8.17
N HIS A 62 10.12 11.04 -7.97
CA HIS A 62 10.20 12.38 -8.58
C HIS A 62 10.24 12.30 -10.10
N TYR A 63 10.96 11.37 -10.68
CA TYR A 63 10.97 11.12 -12.11
C TYR A 63 9.56 10.77 -12.62
N GLU A 64 8.89 9.82 -11.98
CA GLU A 64 7.53 9.41 -12.33
C GLU A 64 6.50 10.54 -12.15
N MET A 65 6.68 11.41 -11.16
CA MET A 65 5.85 12.61 -11.02
C MET A 65 5.94 13.50 -12.26
N VAL A 66 7.15 13.69 -12.81
CA VAL A 66 7.36 14.47 -14.03
C VAL A 66 6.79 13.77 -15.25
N GLN A 67 7.00 12.46 -15.38
CA GLN A 67 6.49 11.68 -16.51
C GLN A 67 4.95 11.64 -16.55
N THR A 68 4.32 11.52 -15.39
CA THR A 68 2.86 11.37 -15.30
C THR A 68 2.10 12.69 -15.32
N THR A 69 2.74 13.81 -14.98
CA THR A 69 2.03 15.07 -14.71
C THR A 69 2.70 16.29 -15.37
N GLY A 70 3.89 16.14 -15.91
CA GLY A 70 4.72 17.26 -16.38
C GLY A 70 5.53 17.95 -15.27
N PRO A 71 6.34 18.95 -15.61
CA PRO A 71 7.15 19.72 -14.66
C PRO A 71 6.30 20.40 -13.58
N SER A 72 6.84 20.53 -12.39
CA SER A 72 6.11 21.17 -11.25
C SER A 72 5.72 22.64 -11.50
N SER A 73 6.45 23.35 -12.35
CA SER A 73 6.12 24.70 -12.78
C SER A 73 4.79 24.78 -13.54
N GLU A 74 4.42 23.74 -14.28
CA GLU A 74 3.16 23.71 -15.04
C GLU A 74 1.95 23.48 -14.13
N TRP A 75 2.00 22.51 -13.24
CA TRP A 75 0.83 22.16 -12.42
C TRP A 75 0.73 22.92 -11.08
N LEU A 76 1.80 23.58 -10.62
CA LEU A 76 1.75 24.52 -9.49
C LEU A 76 1.57 25.96 -9.94
N GLY A 77 2.04 26.33 -11.12
CA GLY A 77 1.97 27.70 -11.65
C GLY A 77 0.62 28.04 -12.27
N ASP A 78 -0.03 27.10 -12.96
CA ASP A 78 -1.29 27.37 -13.65
C ASP A 78 -2.50 27.32 -12.71
N THR A 79 -3.31 28.39 -12.72
CA THR A 79 -4.49 28.54 -11.86
C THR A 79 -5.57 27.52 -12.17
N ALA A 80 -5.81 27.20 -13.45
CA ALA A 80 -6.84 26.24 -13.86
C ALA A 80 -6.47 24.81 -13.44
N THR A 81 -5.24 24.42 -13.70
CA THR A 81 -4.69 23.12 -13.29
C THR A 81 -4.67 22.98 -11.78
N ARG A 82 -4.26 24.01 -11.05
CA ARG A 82 -4.33 24.05 -9.59
C ARG A 82 -5.76 23.81 -9.08
N LYS A 83 -6.74 24.53 -9.63
CA LYS A 83 -8.16 24.38 -9.27
C LYS A 83 -8.65 22.95 -9.53
N MET A 84 -8.29 22.36 -10.67
CA MET A 84 -8.65 20.99 -11.01
C MET A 84 -8.09 19.98 -9.97
N TYR A 85 -6.83 20.09 -9.60
CA TYR A 85 -6.23 19.22 -8.57
C TYR A 85 -6.87 19.39 -7.21
N LEU A 86 -7.12 20.62 -6.78
CA LEU A 86 -7.77 20.91 -5.51
C LEU A 86 -9.20 20.39 -5.45
N THR A 87 -9.95 20.49 -6.56
CA THR A 87 -11.30 19.90 -6.66
C THR A 87 -11.27 18.38 -6.55
N ARG A 88 -10.33 17.72 -7.25
CA ARG A 88 -10.14 16.27 -7.11
C ARG A 88 -9.74 15.86 -5.69
N PHE A 89 -8.83 16.63 -5.07
CA PHE A 89 -8.43 16.40 -3.69
C PHE A 89 -9.62 16.51 -2.74
N ALA A 90 -10.40 17.58 -2.86
CA ALA A 90 -11.60 17.81 -2.04
C ALA A 90 -12.62 16.67 -2.22
N ASP A 91 -12.86 16.21 -3.45
CA ASP A 91 -13.76 15.09 -3.73
C ASP A 91 -13.24 13.79 -3.11
N GLN A 92 -11.98 13.43 -3.32
CA GLN A 92 -11.41 12.18 -2.80
C GLN A 92 -11.38 12.15 -1.27
N GLU A 93 -10.87 13.21 -0.63
CA GLU A 93 -10.78 13.28 0.83
C GLU A 93 -12.19 13.28 1.48
N SER A 94 -13.12 14.03 0.90
CA SER A 94 -14.49 14.09 1.40
C SER A 94 -15.22 12.74 1.31
N ARG A 95 -15.00 11.93 0.26
CA ARG A 95 -15.55 10.57 0.15
C ARG A 95 -15.05 9.65 1.27
N VAL A 96 -13.78 9.77 1.65
CA VAL A 96 -13.22 9.00 2.79
C VAL A 96 -13.99 9.35 4.08
N TYR A 97 -14.22 10.66 4.32
CA TYR A 97 -15.04 11.08 5.47
C TYR A 97 -16.48 10.60 5.38
N MET A 98 -17.12 10.71 4.20
CA MET A 98 -18.48 10.23 3.99
C MET A 98 -18.62 8.74 4.30
N LYS A 99 -17.72 7.90 3.79
CA LYS A 99 -17.69 6.46 4.08
C LYS A 99 -17.55 6.20 5.58
N ARG A 100 -16.64 6.92 6.26
CA ARG A 100 -16.43 6.81 7.71
C ARG A 100 -17.70 7.16 8.51
N PHE A 101 -18.36 8.26 8.16
CA PHE A 101 -19.58 8.70 8.86
C PHE A 101 -20.75 7.80 8.53
N TYR A 102 -20.88 7.35 7.28
CA TYR A 102 -21.86 6.34 6.90
C TYR A 102 -21.71 5.07 7.76
N THR A 103 -20.52 4.50 7.83
CA THR A 103 -20.26 3.30 8.64
C THR A 103 -20.56 3.53 10.13
N LYS A 104 -20.34 4.75 10.64
CA LYS A 104 -20.60 5.10 12.03
C LYS A 104 -22.10 5.12 12.35
N TYR A 105 -22.95 5.57 11.44
CA TYR A 105 -24.34 5.90 11.73
C TYR A 105 -25.40 5.04 11.02
N HIS A 106 -25.06 4.44 9.88
CA HIS A 106 -25.99 3.59 9.13
C HIS A 106 -26.44 2.36 9.93
N GLY A 107 -27.71 1.99 9.82
CA GLY A 107 -28.31 0.85 10.53
C GLY A 107 -28.52 1.06 12.03
N LYS A 108 -28.32 2.29 12.54
CA LYS A 108 -28.56 2.62 13.96
C LYS A 108 -29.88 3.38 14.12
N THR A 109 -30.53 3.18 15.27
CA THR A 109 -31.76 3.93 15.61
C THR A 109 -31.46 5.43 15.78
N PRO A 110 -32.45 6.32 15.61
CA PRO A 110 -32.28 7.74 15.80
C PRO A 110 -31.66 8.14 17.15
N ASP A 111 -32.02 7.44 18.22
CA ASP A 111 -31.46 7.71 19.57
C ASP A 111 -30.00 7.24 19.70
N GLN A 112 -29.68 6.08 19.11
CA GLN A 112 -28.29 5.61 19.04
C GLN A 112 -27.40 6.55 18.23
N GLN A 113 -27.90 7.10 17.13
CA GLN A 113 -27.20 8.07 16.30
C GLN A 113 -26.87 9.34 17.08
N ILE A 114 -27.84 9.90 17.80
CA ILE A 114 -27.63 11.10 18.64
C ILE A 114 -26.62 10.79 19.77
N THR A 115 -26.76 9.65 20.43
CA THR A 115 -25.84 9.24 21.51
C THR A 115 -24.41 9.17 21.00
N LEU A 116 -24.17 8.53 19.83
CA LEU A 116 -22.86 8.41 19.19
C LEU A 116 -22.28 9.77 18.76
N LEU A 117 -23.12 10.70 18.29
CA LEU A 117 -22.69 12.05 17.98
C LEU A 117 -22.21 12.76 19.24
N LEU A 118 -23.03 12.76 20.29
CA LEU A 118 -22.80 13.50 21.53
C LEU A 118 -21.60 12.96 22.35
N LEU A 119 -21.21 11.68 22.16
CA LEU A 119 -19.97 11.15 22.71
C LEU A 119 -18.72 11.89 22.19
N GLY A 120 -18.77 12.38 20.95
CA GLY A 120 -17.68 13.14 20.31
C GLY A 120 -17.74 14.65 20.57
N VAL A 121 -18.85 15.17 21.08
CA VAL A 121 -19.06 16.61 21.30
C VAL A 121 -18.63 17.00 22.72
N ARG A 122 -17.78 18.05 22.82
CA ARG A 122 -17.45 18.61 24.14
C ARG A 122 -18.72 19.10 24.82
N LYS A 123 -18.91 18.74 26.09
CA LYS A 123 -20.08 19.10 26.91
C LYS A 123 -20.10 20.59 27.25
N SER A 124 -20.57 21.38 26.30
CA SER A 124 -20.76 22.84 26.40
C SER A 124 -22.09 23.19 25.74
N PRO A 125 -22.94 24.04 26.37
CA PRO A 125 -24.28 24.35 25.85
C PRO A 125 -24.28 24.78 24.37
N PRO A 126 -23.45 25.75 23.92
CA PRO A 126 -23.42 26.12 22.51
C PRO A 126 -23.05 24.99 21.55
N LYS A 127 -22.08 24.11 21.95
CA LYS A 127 -21.62 23.00 21.11
C LYS A 127 -22.67 21.93 20.96
N VAL A 128 -23.30 21.54 22.06
CA VAL A 128 -24.37 20.53 22.08
C VAL A 128 -25.58 21.05 21.34
N ALA A 129 -26.02 22.30 21.60
CA ALA A 129 -27.15 22.93 20.91
C ALA A 129 -26.91 22.98 19.38
N THR A 130 -25.72 23.44 18.94
CA THR A 130 -25.38 23.47 17.52
C THR A 130 -25.39 22.09 16.89
N ALA A 131 -24.83 21.08 17.54
CA ALA A 131 -24.84 19.70 17.03
C ALA A 131 -26.27 19.17 16.90
N LEU A 132 -27.09 19.26 17.93
CA LEU A 132 -28.47 18.79 17.91
C LEU A 132 -29.31 19.50 16.84
N ARG A 133 -29.25 20.83 16.77
CA ARG A 133 -30.00 21.64 15.79
C ARG A 133 -29.49 21.44 14.35
N SER A 134 -28.27 20.91 14.16
CA SER A 134 -27.75 20.57 12.83
C SER A 134 -28.25 19.23 12.34
N VAL A 135 -28.38 18.23 13.22
CA VAL A 135 -28.72 16.86 12.80
C VAL A 135 -30.19 16.51 12.97
N ALA A 136 -30.92 17.27 13.75
CA ALA A 136 -32.35 17.10 14.00
C ALA A 136 -33.08 18.45 14.03
N PRO A 137 -33.01 19.25 12.93
CA PRO A 137 -33.58 20.60 12.90
C PRO A 137 -35.09 20.65 13.05
N ASP A 138 -35.77 19.58 12.67
CA ASP A 138 -37.24 19.49 12.64
C ASP A 138 -37.84 19.00 13.98
N GLN A 139 -36.98 18.73 14.98
CA GLN A 139 -37.44 18.31 16.30
C GLN A 139 -37.95 19.49 17.13
N SER A 140 -38.93 19.19 17.99
CA SER A 140 -39.57 20.19 18.88
C SER A 140 -38.61 20.73 19.94
N ASN A 141 -38.94 21.91 20.49
CA ASN A 141 -38.20 22.48 21.61
C ASN A 141 -38.19 21.53 22.83
N ALA A 142 -39.28 20.86 23.13
CA ALA A 142 -39.35 19.88 24.22
C ALA A 142 -38.38 18.71 24.02
N TRP A 143 -38.25 18.18 22.80
CA TRP A 143 -37.25 17.17 22.48
C TRP A 143 -35.84 17.73 22.65
N PHE A 144 -35.58 18.94 22.16
CA PHE A 144 -34.30 19.60 22.27
C PHE A 144 -33.89 19.77 23.74
N ASN A 145 -34.76 20.31 24.59
CA ASN A 145 -34.51 20.48 26.02
C ASN A 145 -34.15 19.15 26.70
N LYS A 146 -34.92 18.09 26.43
CA LYS A 146 -34.64 16.75 26.94
C LYS A 146 -33.21 16.29 26.55
N MET A 147 -32.82 16.48 25.29
CA MET A 147 -31.50 16.08 24.81
C MET A 147 -30.38 16.95 25.37
N MET A 148 -30.61 18.25 25.56
CA MET A 148 -29.66 19.17 26.19
C MET A 148 -29.38 18.76 27.63
N TYR A 149 -30.40 18.52 28.44
CA TYR A 149 -30.25 18.04 29.82
C TYR A 149 -29.53 16.69 29.88
N ALA A 150 -29.88 15.75 29.04
CA ALA A 150 -29.25 14.44 28.95
C ALA A 150 -27.74 14.54 28.58
N ALA A 151 -27.39 15.39 27.62
CA ALA A 151 -26.02 15.58 27.17
C ALA A 151 -25.12 16.30 28.17
N LEU A 152 -25.69 17.26 28.88
CA LEU A 152 -24.96 18.09 29.85
C LEU A 152 -25.01 17.53 31.27
N LYS A 153 -25.73 16.44 31.50
CA LYS A 153 -25.80 15.77 32.79
C LYS A 153 -24.40 15.60 33.40
N ASN A 154 -24.29 15.92 34.68
CA ASN A 154 -23.02 15.90 35.44
C ASN A 154 -21.99 16.95 34.94
N THR A 155 -22.44 18.07 34.38
CA THR A 155 -21.58 19.25 34.14
C THR A 155 -22.09 20.43 34.98
N PRO A 156 -21.20 21.38 35.34
CA PRO A 156 -21.63 22.61 36.02
C PRO A 156 -22.67 23.40 35.24
N SER A 157 -22.62 23.31 33.92
CA SER A 157 -23.56 24.02 33.02
C SER A 157 -24.99 23.47 33.11
N ALA A 158 -25.19 22.24 33.58
CA ALA A 158 -26.54 21.64 33.61
C ALA A 158 -27.42 22.32 34.71
N SER A 159 -26.81 22.73 35.80
CA SER A 159 -27.52 23.38 36.91
C SER A 159 -27.74 24.90 36.72
N MET A 160 -27.12 25.46 35.66
CA MET A 160 -27.18 26.90 35.33
C MET A 160 -28.11 27.23 34.17
N LEU A 161 -28.64 26.22 33.49
CA LEU A 161 -29.54 26.42 32.35
C LEU A 161 -30.99 26.38 32.81
N ASP A 162 -31.71 27.43 32.56
CA ASP A 162 -33.17 27.49 32.74
C ASP A 162 -33.91 27.29 31.37
N ASP A 163 -35.25 27.34 31.40
CA ASP A 163 -36.04 27.17 30.22
C ASP A 163 -35.91 28.32 29.22
N GLU A 164 -35.62 29.54 29.67
CA GLU A 164 -35.38 30.70 28.84
C GLU A 164 -34.02 30.55 28.13
N ASP A 165 -32.98 30.12 28.81
CA ASP A 165 -31.67 29.82 28.23
C ASP A 165 -31.77 28.74 27.14
N LEU A 166 -32.55 27.69 27.42
CA LEU A 166 -32.75 26.61 26.42
C LEU A 166 -33.53 27.08 25.20
N ALA A 167 -34.54 27.92 25.37
CA ALA A 167 -35.29 28.53 24.25
C ALA A 167 -34.38 29.43 23.41
N ASN A 168 -33.55 30.25 24.08
CA ASN A 168 -32.55 31.10 23.42
C ASN A 168 -31.51 30.28 22.65
N LEU A 169 -31.03 29.17 23.19
CA LEU A 169 -30.09 28.26 22.49
C LEU A 169 -30.77 27.58 21.29
N TYR A 170 -32.02 27.16 21.43
CA TYR A 170 -32.79 26.55 20.34
C TYR A 170 -32.92 27.48 19.14
N ASP A 171 -33.27 28.74 19.37
CA ASP A 171 -33.47 29.76 18.32
C ASP A 171 -32.13 30.23 17.74
N LYS A 172 -31.16 30.50 18.61
CA LYS A 172 -29.84 30.99 18.21
C LYS A 172 -29.11 30.03 17.27
N TYR A 173 -29.22 28.73 17.53
CA TYR A 173 -28.56 27.69 16.71
C TYR A 173 -29.51 27.02 15.72
N GLY A 174 -30.65 27.65 15.39
CA GLY A 174 -31.57 27.22 14.34
C GLY A 174 -30.87 26.99 12.99
N ILE A 175 -31.44 26.10 12.14
CA ILE A 175 -30.76 25.59 10.94
C ILE A 175 -30.36 26.69 9.94
N ASN A 176 -31.12 27.78 9.87
CA ASN A 176 -30.90 28.89 8.95
C ASN A 176 -29.98 30.00 9.48
N ARG A 177 -29.47 29.87 10.71
CA ARG A 177 -28.64 30.93 11.34
C ARG A 177 -27.17 30.85 10.97
N PHE A 178 -26.67 29.66 10.65
CA PHE A 178 -25.26 29.41 10.34
C PHE A 178 -25.15 28.46 9.17
N ASN A 179 -24.17 28.66 8.31
CA ASN A 179 -23.84 27.67 7.28
C ASN A 179 -23.23 26.40 7.89
N LEU A 180 -23.12 25.34 7.11
CA LEU A 180 -22.66 24.04 7.58
C LEU A 180 -21.22 24.07 8.15
N ASN A 181 -20.32 24.88 7.55
CA ASN A 181 -18.95 24.99 8.03
C ASN A 181 -18.88 25.70 9.39
N ASP A 182 -19.64 26.76 9.59
CA ASP A 182 -19.72 27.47 10.86
C ASP A 182 -20.32 26.57 11.95
N ARG A 183 -21.33 25.78 11.63
CA ARG A 183 -21.92 24.76 12.53
C ARG A 183 -20.89 23.73 12.93
N GLY A 184 -20.09 23.24 11.99
CA GLY A 184 -18.98 22.33 12.27
C GLY A 184 -17.94 22.97 13.21
N TYR A 185 -17.58 24.23 12.96
CA TYR A 185 -16.67 24.97 13.82
C TYR A 185 -17.20 25.16 15.24
N ILE A 186 -18.44 25.65 15.39
CA ILE A 186 -19.08 25.91 16.68
C ILE A 186 -19.23 24.60 17.48
N SER A 187 -19.74 23.54 16.86
CA SER A 187 -19.94 22.25 17.53
C SER A 187 -18.64 21.46 17.77
N SER A 188 -17.58 21.81 17.06
CA SER A 188 -16.33 21.04 16.95
C SER A 188 -16.56 19.61 16.36
N VAL A 189 -17.57 19.49 15.49
CA VAL A 189 -17.88 18.28 14.73
C VAL A 189 -17.59 18.55 13.27
N HIS A 190 -17.12 17.53 12.54
CA HIS A 190 -16.86 17.70 11.10
C HIS A 190 -18.13 18.08 10.34
N PRO A 191 -18.14 19.12 9.48
CA PRO A 191 -19.35 19.55 8.78
C PRO A 191 -20.06 18.42 8.03
N LEU A 192 -19.31 17.57 7.33
CA LEU A 192 -19.86 16.42 6.62
C LEU A 192 -20.45 15.36 7.57
N GLU A 193 -19.98 15.27 8.80
CA GLU A 193 -20.59 14.38 9.81
C GLU A 193 -21.99 14.86 10.20
N LEU A 194 -22.13 16.16 10.45
CA LEU A 194 -23.43 16.76 10.73
C LEU A 194 -24.42 16.58 9.57
N TRP A 195 -23.93 16.81 8.34
CA TRP A 195 -24.76 16.63 7.14
C TRP A 195 -25.15 15.15 6.93
N THR A 196 -24.19 14.22 7.02
CA THR A 196 -24.43 12.79 6.82
C THR A 196 -25.45 12.26 7.81
N LEU A 197 -25.33 12.66 9.07
CA LEU A 197 -26.28 12.22 10.11
C LEU A 197 -27.66 12.82 9.88
N ASN A 198 -27.77 14.10 9.54
CA ASN A 198 -29.05 14.71 9.17
C ASN A 198 -29.70 13.99 7.97
N TYR A 199 -28.91 13.65 6.95
CA TYR A 199 -29.40 12.94 5.76
C TYR A 199 -29.88 11.54 6.10
N LEU A 200 -29.11 10.74 6.86
CA LEU A 200 -29.50 9.39 7.29
C LEU A 200 -30.73 9.38 8.19
N ARG A 201 -30.95 10.41 9.00
CA ARG A 201 -32.15 10.52 9.80
C ARG A 201 -33.41 10.75 8.95
N LYS A 202 -33.28 11.39 7.79
CA LYS A 202 -34.39 11.61 6.81
C LYS A 202 -34.51 10.42 5.84
N HIS A 203 -33.43 9.71 5.60
CA HIS A 203 -33.34 8.58 4.66
C HIS A 203 -32.61 7.41 5.32
N PRO A 204 -33.25 6.67 6.25
CA PRO A 204 -32.57 5.64 7.06
C PRO A 204 -31.95 4.51 6.22
N ASP A 205 -32.58 4.17 5.09
CA ASP A 205 -32.18 3.08 4.20
C ASP A 205 -31.24 3.54 3.06
N ALA A 206 -30.78 4.80 3.10
CA ALA A 206 -29.91 5.31 2.05
C ALA A 206 -28.58 4.55 1.99
N THR A 207 -28.20 4.13 0.79
CA THR A 207 -26.92 3.50 0.51
C THR A 207 -25.78 4.53 0.50
N LEU A 208 -24.54 4.06 0.66
CA LEU A 208 -23.36 4.94 0.56
C LEU A 208 -23.32 5.68 -0.79
N ALA A 209 -23.65 5.02 -1.90
CA ALA A 209 -23.68 5.61 -3.23
C ALA A 209 -24.69 6.76 -3.34
N GLN A 210 -25.89 6.60 -2.76
CA GLN A 210 -26.88 7.67 -2.72
C GLN A 210 -26.44 8.86 -1.90
N ILE A 211 -25.77 8.62 -0.77
CA ILE A 211 -25.19 9.69 0.08
C ILE A 211 -24.07 10.40 -0.65
N GLU A 212 -23.18 9.68 -1.33
CA GLU A 212 -22.11 10.28 -2.12
C GLU A 212 -22.63 11.17 -3.24
N THR A 213 -23.70 10.75 -3.92
CA THR A 213 -24.35 11.54 -4.95
C THR A 213 -25.03 12.79 -4.36
N ALA A 214 -25.84 12.63 -3.32
CA ALA A 214 -26.57 13.73 -2.69
C ALA A 214 -25.65 14.77 -2.02
N SER A 215 -24.46 14.37 -1.62
CA SER A 215 -23.50 15.24 -0.91
C SER A 215 -22.55 16.01 -1.83
N GLN A 216 -22.63 15.89 -3.15
CA GLN A 216 -21.60 16.41 -4.06
C GLN A 216 -21.30 17.90 -3.83
N ASP A 217 -22.32 18.75 -3.83
CA ASP A 217 -22.15 20.20 -3.63
C ASP A 217 -21.72 20.54 -2.21
N VAL A 218 -22.26 19.82 -1.23
CA VAL A 218 -21.91 20.01 0.18
C VAL A 218 -20.45 19.63 0.45
N ARG A 219 -19.96 18.58 -0.18
CA ARG A 219 -18.55 18.19 -0.09
C ARG A 219 -17.61 19.28 -0.63
N LEU A 220 -17.92 19.82 -1.81
CA LEU A 220 -17.13 20.92 -2.39
C LEU A 220 -17.21 22.20 -1.56
N SER A 221 -18.41 22.58 -1.08
CA SER A 221 -18.57 23.78 -0.26
C SER A 221 -17.83 23.67 1.09
N THR A 222 -17.76 22.48 1.67
CA THR A 222 -17.00 22.24 2.90
C THR A 222 -15.51 22.51 2.73
N TYR A 223 -14.97 22.31 1.52
CA TYR A 223 -13.58 22.56 1.17
C TYR A 223 -13.35 23.96 0.54
N SER A 224 -14.35 24.84 0.49
CA SER A 224 -14.23 26.17 -0.11
C SER A 224 -13.06 27.02 0.45
N TRP A 225 -12.73 26.83 1.73
CA TRP A 225 -11.60 27.48 2.37
C TRP A 225 -10.26 27.14 1.70
N LEU A 226 -10.12 25.93 1.16
CA LEU A 226 -8.88 25.46 0.54
C LEU A 226 -8.54 26.27 -0.74
N PHE A 227 -9.54 26.83 -1.41
CA PHE A 227 -9.34 27.60 -2.65
C PHE A 227 -8.93 29.06 -2.40
N LYS A 228 -8.84 29.51 -1.14
CA LYS A 228 -8.44 30.89 -0.82
C LYS A 228 -6.92 31.04 -0.97
N THR A 229 -6.48 32.17 -1.56
CA THR A 229 -5.07 32.46 -1.86
C THR A 229 -4.14 32.39 -0.65
N ARG A 230 -4.61 32.78 0.53
CA ARG A 230 -3.82 32.69 1.79
C ARG A 230 -3.38 31.28 2.15
N TYR A 231 -3.91 30.23 1.50
CA TYR A 231 -3.57 28.83 1.75
C TYR A 231 -2.68 28.20 0.68
N HIS A 232 -1.97 28.99 -0.15
CA HIS A 232 -1.12 28.48 -1.24
C HIS A 232 -0.18 27.35 -0.81
N ALA A 233 0.59 27.50 0.27
CA ALA A 233 1.49 26.47 0.75
C ALA A 233 0.74 25.15 1.15
N THR A 234 -0.49 25.27 1.62
CA THR A 234 -1.34 24.14 1.94
C THR A 234 -1.87 23.46 0.68
N GLN A 235 -2.24 24.25 -0.33
CA GLN A 235 -2.63 23.76 -1.65
C GLN A 235 -1.49 22.99 -2.31
N ASP A 236 -0.29 23.57 -2.34
CA ASP A 236 0.90 22.94 -2.94
C ASP A 236 1.20 21.58 -2.31
N ARG A 237 1.15 21.49 -0.98
CA ARG A 237 1.36 20.21 -0.30
C ARG A 237 0.33 19.17 -0.69
N ARG A 238 -0.94 19.54 -0.84
CA ARG A 238 -2.01 18.62 -1.24
C ARG A 238 -1.90 18.19 -2.70
N ILE A 239 -1.58 19.11 -3.58
CA ILE A 239 -1.35 18.81 -5.00
C ILE A 239 -0.13 17.88 -5.14
N LYS A 240 1.00 18.22 -4.50
CA LYS A 240 2.19 17.36 -4.49
C LYS A 240 1.87 15.95 -4.03
N ARG A 241 1.12 15.81 -2.93
CA ARG A 241 0.69 14.49 -2.44
C ARG A 241 -0.13 13.71 -3.47
N MET A 242 -1.05 14.35 -4.18
CA MET A 242 -1.85 13.69 -5.20
C MET A 242 -1.01 13.23 -6.40
N VAL A 243 -0.07 14.07 -6.83
CA VAL A 243 0.85 13.75 -7.93
C VAL A 243 1.78 12.61 -7.51
N GLU A 244 2.29 12.65 -6.29
CA GLU A 244 3.11 11.58 -5.70
C GLU A 244 2.37 10.24 -5.64
N LEU A 245 1.11 10.23 -5.20
CA LEU A 245 0.29 9.01 -5.19
C LEU A 245 0.11 8.40 -6.58
N ARG A 246 -0.02 9.24 -7.62
CA ARG A 246 -0.07 8.75 -9.02
C ARG A 246 1.26 8.16 -9.47
N ALA A 247 2.37 8.77 -9.06
CA ALA A 247 3.70 8.22 -9.34
C ALA A 247 3.86 6.83 -8.70
N PHE A 248 3.46 6.67 -7.43
CA PHE A 248 3.46 5.36 -6.78
C PHE A 248 2.53 4.34 -7.47
N ASP A 249 1.38 4.77 -8.00
CA ASP A 249 0.50 3.90 -8.79
C ASP A 249 1.16 3.45 -10.09
N ALA A 250 1.84 4.35 -10.81
CA ALA A 250 2.60 4.03 -12.01
C ALA A 250 3.74 3.04 -11.73
N ILE A 251 4.53 3.30 -10.69
CA ILE A 251 5.60 2.39 -10.23
C ILE A 251 5.01 1.02 -9.84
N GLY A 252 3.87 1.02 -9.12
CA GLY A 252 3.17 -0.20 -8.74
C GLY A 252 2.77 -1.07 -9.93
N LYS A 253 2.27 -0.46 -11.00
CA LYS A 253 1.95 -1.16 -12.26
C LYS A 253 3.19 -1.77 -12.92
N SER A 254 4.30 -1.05 -12.94
CA SER A 254 5.58 -1.58 -13.43
C SER A 254 6.05 -2.77 -12.59
N TRP A 255 5.90 -2.72 -11.28
CA TRP A 255 6.23 -3.84 -10.40
C TRP A 255 5.30 -5.03 -10.58
N GLN A 256 3.99 -4.80 -10.83
CA GLN A 256 3.04 -5.87 -11.14
C GLN A 256 3.40 -6.62 -12.43
N ALA A 257 3.90 -5.93 -13.44
CA ALA A 257 4.42 -6.56 -14.65
C ALA A 257 5.55 -7.54 -14.33
N LEU A 258 6.41 -7.20 -13.36
CA LEU A 258 7.48 -8.07 -12.87
C LEU A 258 7.01 -9.18 -11.90
N GLY A 259 5.74 -9.21 -11.53
CA GLY A 259 5.16 -10.24 -10.66
C GLY A 259 4.78 -9.78 -9.26
N TYR A 260 4.85 -8.48 -8.94
CA TYR A 260 4.38 -7.97 -7.65
C TYR A 260 2.90 -8.32 -7.44
N PRO A 261 2.54 -8.97 -6.30
CA PRO A 261 1.26 -9.69 -6.19
C PRO A 261 0.09 -8.86 -5.65
N PHE A 262 0.31 -7.59 -5.34
CA PHE A 262 -0.71 -6.73 -4.75
C PHE A 262 -1.17 -5.64 -5.71
N ALA A 263 -2.43 -5.20 -5.55
CA ALA A 263 -3.05 -4.19 -6.41
C ALA A 263 -2.48 -2.79 -6.23
N SER A 264 -1.84 -2.50 -5.10
CA SER A 264 -1.26 -1.19 -4.80
C SER A 264 0.05 -1.31 -4.05
N LEU A 265 0.95 -0.39 -4.34
CA LEU A 265 2.20 -0.20 -3.62
C LEU A 265 1.96 0.75 -2.42
N THR A 266 2.62 0.48 -1.30
CA THR A 266 2.61 1.44 -0.17
C THR A 266 3.23 2.76 -0.62
N PRO A 267 2.54 3.90 -0.53
CA PRO A 267 3.05 5.19 -0.99
C PRO A 267 4.08 5.76 0.00
N SER A 268 5.22 5.10 0.09
CA SER A 268 6.36 5.45 0.92
C SER A 268 7.66 5.07 0.20
N TYR A 269 8.70 5.87 0.37
CA TYR A 269 10.03 5.52 -0.16
C TYR A 269 10.59 4.24 0.46
N ALA A 270 10.10 3.84 1.63
CA ALA A 270 10.40 2.54 2.23
C ALA A 270 9.87 1.34 1.42
N ALA A 271 9.04 1.54 0.39
CA ALA A 271 8.68 0.49 -0.55
C ALA A 271 9.93 -0.18 -1.14
N ALA A 272 10.99 0.61 -1.41
CA ALA A 272 12.28 0.10 -1.90
C ALA A 272 13.02 -0.84 -0.93
N ILE A 273 12.64 -0.84 0.35
CA ILE A 273 13.26 -1.67 1.39
C ILE A 273 12.27 -2.64 2.04
N GLY A 274 11.14 -2.90 1.37
CA GLY A 274 10.19 -3.94 1.75
C GLY A 274 8.95 -3.50 2.51
N ALA A 275 8.68 -2.19 2.69
CA ALA A 275 7.49 -1.71 3.42
C ALA A 275 6.16 -2.11 2.75
N SER A 276 6.17 -2.42 1.46
CA SER A 276 4.98 -2.89 0.75
C SER A 276 4.69 -4.39 0.94
N GLY A 277 5.63 -5.12 1.53
CA GLY A 277 5.57 -6.57 1.62
C GLY A 277 5.69 -7.27 0.27
N ASP A 278 5.79 -8.58 0.30
CA ASP A 278 5.76 -9.43 -0.89
C ASP A 278 5.35 -10.86 -0.51
N ARG A 279 5.20 -11.73 -1.52
CA ARG A 279 4.95 -13.15 -1.34
C ARG A 279 6.17 -13.96 -1.78
N PRO A 280 6.58 -15.02 -1.05
CA PRO A 280 7.72 -15.86 -1.44
C PRO A 280 7.63 -16.37 -2.88
N ALA A 281 6.44 -16.77 -3.33
CA ALA A 281 6.23 -17.23 -4.71
C ALA A 281 6.43 -16.12 -5.75
N ALA A 282 6.04 -14.88 -5.45
CA ALA A 282 6.23 -13.74 -6.36
C ALA A 282 7.72 -13.35 -6.44
N LEU A 283 8.44 -13.39 -5.33
CA LEU A 283 9.90 -13.20 -5.31
C LEU A 283 10.63 -14.29 -6.10
N ALA A 284 10.17 -15.55 -6.01
CA ALA A 284 10.70 -16.63 -6.82
C ALA A 284 10.46 -16.40 -8.32
N GLN A 285 9.28 -15.87 -8.70
CA GLN A 285 9.03 -15.47 -10.09
C GLN A 285 9.92 -14.33 -10.55
N LEU A 286 10.17 -13.33 -9.71
CA LEU A 286 11.03 -12.19 -10.03
C LEU A 286 12.48 -12.63 -10.30
N ILE A 287 13.04 -13.48 -9.42
CA ILE A 287 14.39 -14.01 -9.68
C ILE A 287 14.41 -14.90 -10.92
N GLY A 288 13.32 -15.61 -11.21
CA GLY A 288 13.14 -16.37 -12.43
C GLY A 288 13.17 -15.50 -13.70
N VAL A 289 12.59 -14.31 -13.68
CA VAL A 289 12.69 -13.34 -14.79
C VAL A 289 14.16 -12.98 -15.06
N ILE A 290 14.93 -12.71 -13.99
CA ILE A 290 16.35 -12.37 -14.11
C ILE A 290 17.16 -13.59 -14.62
N ALA A 291 16.93 -14.78 -14.07
CA ALA A 291 17.59 -16.01 -14.47
C ALA A 291 17.33 -16.39 -15.95
N ASN A 292 16.14 -16.03 -16.45
CA ASN A 292 15.72 -16.29 -17.83
C ASN A 292 16.01 -15.10 -18.79
N GLY A 293 17.03 -14.27 -18.49
CA GLY A 293 17.45 -13.18 -19.38
C GLY A 293 16.37 -12.10 -19.59
N GLY A 294 15.57 -11.83 -18.57
CA GLY A 294 14.51 -10.83 -18.61
C GLY A 294 13.15 -11.36 -19.04
N ASN A 295 13.03 -12.66 -19.31
CA ASN A 295 11.78 -13.28 -19.75
C ASN A 295 11.00 -13.87 -18.59
N LYS A 296 9.73 -13.52 -18.48
CA LYS A 296 8.77 -14.15 -17.58
C LYS A 296 8.25 -15.45 -18.20
N VAL A 297 8.60 -16.55 -17.59
CA VAL A 297 8.07 -17.87 -17.93
C VAL A 297 6.86 -18.14 -17.05
N PRO A 298 5.71 -18.58 -17.59
CA PRO A 298 4.55 -18.94 -16.80
C PRO A 298 4.87 -20.07 -15.82
N THR A 299 4.41 -19.90 -14.58
CA THR A 299 4.54 -20.97 -13.57
C THR A 299 3.55 -22.08 -13.86
N GLU A 300 4.04 -23.31 -14.03
CA GLU A 300 3.23 -24.49 -14.24
C GLU A 300 3.33 -25.42 -13.03
N THR A 301 2.19 -25.68 -12.39
CA THR A 301 2.09 -26.64 -11.29
C THR A 301 1.52 -27.99 -11.73
N LEU A 302 0.73 -27.99 -12.81
CA LEU A 302 0.15 -29.17 -13.43
C LEU A 302 0.45 -29.10 -14.94
N THR A 303 1.20 -30.06 -15.42
CA THR A 303 1.57 -30.16 -16.83
C THR A 303 0.64 -31.10 -17.61
N GLN A 304 0.10 -32.12 -16.92
CA GLN A 304 -0.79 -33.11 -17.51
C GLN A 304 -1.75 -33.65 -16.45
N ILE A 305 -2.96 -33.96 -16.86
CA ILE A 305 -3.96 -34.72 -16.07
C ILE A 305 -4.37 -35.89 -16.93
N ASP A 306 -4.19 -37.10 -16.41
CA ASP A 306 -4.62 -38.34 -17.06
C ASP A 306 -5.91 -38.80 -16.38
N PHE A 307 -6.94 -39.04 -17.16
CA PHE A 307 -8.24 -39.48 -16.67
C PHE A 307 -8.55 -40.87 -17.25
N ALA A 308 -9.17 -41.75 -16.44
CA ALA A 308 -9.66 -43.07 -16.80
C ALA A 308 -8.57 -43.98 -17.43
N LYS A 309 -7.35 -43.93 -16.89
CA LYS A 309 -6.21 -44.68 -17.36
C LYS A 309 -6.54 -46.20 -17.50
N ASP A 310 -6.01 -46.80 -18.57
CA ASP A 310 -6.21 -48.21 -18.93
C ASP A 310 -7.68 -48.59 -19.21
N THR A 311 -8.53 -47.65 -19.58
CA THR A 311 -9.92 -47.85 -20.02
C THR A 311 -10.15 -47.28 -21.41
N PRO A 312 -11.28 -47.70 -22.10
CA PRO A 312 -11.66 -47.10 -23.39
C PRO A 312 -11.93 -45.60 -23.34
N TYR A 313 -12.03 -45.00 -22.16
CA TYR A 313 -12.27 -43.57 -21.95
C TYR A 313 -11.02 -42.84 -21.51
N GLU A 314 -9.84 -43.42 -21.66
CA GLU A 314 -8.59 -42.78 -21.30
C GLU A 314 -8.42 -41.45 -22.03
N THR A 315 -8.22 -40.39 -21.27
CA THR A 315 -8.11 -39.02 -21.78
C THR A 315 -6.94 -38.31 -21.11
N HIS A 316 -6.12 -37.65 -21.93
CA HIS A 316 -4.98 -36.87 -21.49
C HIS A 316 -5.24 -35.38 -21.71
N PHE A 317 -5.33 -34.61 -20.62
CA PHE A 317 -5.37 -33.18 -20.71
C PHE A 317 -3.98 -32.61 -20.49
N ARG A 318 -3.43 -31.96 -21.51
CA ARG A 318 -2.13 -31.27 -21.45
C ARG A 318 -2.37 -29.77 -21.52
N ARG A 319 -1.66 -29.04 -20.68
CA ARG A 319 -1.70 -27.58 -20.75
C ARG A 319 -1.05 -27.09 -22.05
N ALA A 320 -1.67 -26.10 -22.70
CA ALA A 320 -1.06 -25.42 -23.84
C ALA A 320 0.21 -24.69 -23.39
N VAL A 321 1.26 -24.79 -24.18
CA VAL A 321 2.52 -24.07 -23.94
C VAL A 321 2.28 -22.57 -24.15
N VAL A 322 2.54 -21.78 -23.11
CA VAL A 322 2.47 -20.32 -23.19
C VAL A 322 3.87 -19.78 -23.43
N ALA A 323 4.02 -18.95 -24.46
CA ALA A 323 5.30 -18.35 -24.80
C ALA A 323 5.81 -17.43 -23.66
N PRO A 324 7.11 -17.43 -23.38
CA PRO A 324 7.73 -16.47 -22.45
C PRO A 324 7.47 -15.03 -22.90
N GLN A 325 7.27 -14.13 -21.93
CA GLN A 325 7.07 -12.70 -22.19
C GLN A 325 8.27 -11.91 -21.67
N GLN A 326 8.91 -11.12 -22.51
CA GLN A 326 10.00 -10.25 -22.09
C GLN A 326 9.46 -9.11 -21.22
N GLN A 327 9.98 -8.99 -19.99
CA GLN A 327 9.60 -7.97 -19.02
C GLN A 327 10.67 -6.91 -18.85
N VAL A 328 11.94 -7.27 -18.94
CA VAL A 328 13.09 -6.36 -18.94
C VAL A 328 14.06 -6.78 -20.04
N SER A 329 14.87 -5.85 -20.53
CA SER A 329 15.86 -6.20 -21.55
C SER A 329 16.91 -7.18 -21.04
N PRO A 330 17.53 -7.99 -21.90
CA PRO A 330 18.60 -8.91 -21.52
C PRO A 330 19.78 -8.21 -20.84
N GLU A 331 20.10 -6.99 -21.23
CA GLU A 331 21.17 -6.19 -20.65
C GLU A 331 20.84 -5.83 -19.21
N ILE A 332 19.60 -5.40 -18.92
CA ILE A 332 19.15 -5.12 -17.54
C ILE A 332 19.16 -6.40 -16.70
N ALA A 333 18.69 -7.52 -17.26
CA ALA A 333 18.71 -8.81 -16.56
C ALA A 333 20.13 -9.25 -16.22
N SER A 334 21.06 -9.08 -17.14
CA SER A 334 22.50 -9.39 -16.97
C SER A 334 23.14 -8.52 -15.88
N GLU A 335 22.88 -7.21 -15.91
CA GLU A 335 23.39 -6.28 -14.87
C GLU A 335 22.85 -6.62 -13.48
N VAL A 336 21.53 -6.86 -13.37
CA VAL A 336 20.92 -7.26 -12.10
C VAL A 336 21.46 -8.61 -11.62
N ARG A 337 21.70 -9.57 -12.52
CA ARG A 337 22.32 -10.85 -12.17
C ARG A 337 23.73 -10.64 -11.59
N MET A 338 24.55 -9.76 -12.19
CA MET A 338 25.87 -9.41 -11.67
C MET A 338 25.79 -8.82 -10.25
N LEU A 339 24.87 -7.87 -10.02
CA LEU A 339 24.65 -7.30 -8.70
C LEU A 339 24.23 -8.38 -7.68
N LEU A 340 23.34 -9.30 -8.05
CA LEU A 340 22.90 -10.42 -7.21
C LEU A 340 24.03 -11.40 -6.88
N ARG A 341 24.95 -11.64 -7.83
CA ARG A 341 26.14 -12.43 -7.62
C ARG A 341 27.08 -11.78 -6.59
N ASP A 342 27.26 -10.46 -6.65
CA ASP A 342 28.12 -9.73 -5.74
C ASP A 342 27.59 -9.74 -4.30
N VAL A 343 26.28 -9.84 -4.09
CA VAL A 343 25.70 -10.09 -2.76
C VAL A 343 26.17 -11.41 -2.18
N VAL A 344 26.36 -12.42 -3.03
CA VAL A 344 26.83 -13.75 -2.60
C VAL A 344 28.34 -13.80 -2.47
N THR A 345 29.09 -13.24 -3.41
CA THR A 345 30.57 -13.32 -3.41
C THR A 345 31.21 -12.50 -2.31
N GLY A 346 30.70 -11.31 -2.01
CA GLY A 346 31.33 -10.39 -1.04
C GLY A 346 30.36 -9.67 -0.11
N GLY A 347 29.05 -9.98 -0.18
CA GLY A 347 28.02 -9.28 0.56
C GLY A 347 27.35 -10.10 1.67
N THR A 348 26.05 -9.86 1.84
CA THR A 348 25.26 -10.42 2.95
C THR A 348 25.00 -11.93 2.84
N ALA A 349 25.21 -12.55 1.67
CA ALA A 349 25.05 -13.99 1.47
C ALA A 349 26.38 -14.77 1.29
N ARG A 350 27.51 -14.21 1.74
CA ARG A 350 28.87 -14.75 1.55
C ARG A 350 29.11 -16.19 2.03
N ARG A 351 28.19 -16.77 2.79
CA ARG A 351 28.25 -18.21 3.18
C ARG A 351 28.18 -19.17 1.99
N LEU A 352 27.69 -18.68 0.84
CA LEU A 352 27.62 -19.40 -0.42
C LEU A 352 28.57 -18.81 -1.50
N ALA A 353 29.60 -18.05 -1.10
CA ALA A 353 30.53 -17.41 -2.02
C ALA A 353 31.29 -18.41 -2.92
N GLN A 354 31.50 -19.64 -2.46
CA GLN A 354 32.10 -20.73 -3.23
C GLN A 354 31.09 -21.52 -4.09
N GLY A 355 29.86 -21.01 -4.18
CA GLY A 355 28.76 -21.76 -4.79
C GLY A 355 28.11 -22.77 -3.84
N MET A 356 27.17 -23.54 -4.38
CA MET A 356 26.52 -24.64 -3.68
C MET A 356 27.05 -25.96 -4.19
N THR A 357 27.78 -26.66 -3.36
CA THR A 357 28.34 -28.00 -3.70
C THR A 357 27.38 -29.08 -3.29
N PHE A 358 27.10 -29.99 -4.20
CA PHE A 358 26.18 -31.11 -4.04
C PHE A 358 26.93 -32.40 -3.69
N PRO A 359 26.25 -33.45 -3.16
CA PRO A 359 26.87 -34.71 -2.79
C PRO A 359 27.63 -35.42 -3.93
N ASN A 360 27.20 -35.23 -5.18
CA ASN A 360 27.90 -35.77 -6.37
C ASN A 360 29.19 -35.02 -6.73
N GLY A 361 29.55 -33.94 -5.98
CA GLY A 361 30.71 -33.11 -6.23
C GLY A 361 30.46 -31.95 -7.20
N GLU A 362 29.29 -31.85 -7.83
CA GLU A 362 28.93 -30.73 -8.70
C GLU A 362 28.75 -29.45 -7.85
N THR A 363 29.26 -28.34 -8.36
CA THR A 363 29.10 -27.03 -7.72
C THR A 363 28.40 -26.07 -8.67
N LEU A 364 27.27 -25.51 -8.23
CA LEU A 364 26.54 -24.48 -8.95
C LEU A 364 26.84 -23.10 -8.37
N GLU A 365 27.02 -22.13 -9.26
CA GLU A 365 27.08 -20.72 -8.87
C GLU A 365 25.76 -20.30 -8.20
N VAL A 366 25.87 -19.48 -7.16
CA VAL A 366 24.71 -18.92 -6.47
C VAL A 366 24.69 -17.41 -6.66
N TYR A 367 23.53 -16.88 -7.02
CA TYR A 367 23.28 -15.46 -6.99
C TYR A 367 21.91 -15.19 -6.37
N GLY A 368 21.77 -14.04 -5.66
CA GLY A 368 20.54 -13.80 -4.94
C GLY A 368 20.58 -12.60 -4.01
N LYS A 369 19.46 -12.30 -3.35
CA LYS A 369 19.31 -11.17 -2.44
C LYS A 369 18.73 -11.61 -1.11
N THR A 370 19.32 -11.12 -0.04
CA THR A 370 18.86 -11.31 1.35
C THR A 370 17.92 -10.19 1.76
N GLY A 371 16.97 -10.50 2.63
CA GLY A 371 16.10 -9.54 3.29
C GLY A 371 15.81 -9.95 4.73
N THR A 372 15.84 -9.00 5.65
CA THR A 372 15.47 -9.20 7.06
C THR A 372 14.54 -8.08 7.47
N GLY A 373 13.42 -8.38 8.10
CA GLY A 373 12.45 -7.37 8.50
C GLY A 373 11.58 -7.79 9.69
N ASP A 374 11.11 -6.77 10.41
CA ASP A 374 10.09 -6.87 11.42
C ASP A 374 8.90 -6.02 11.01
N GLN A 375 7.69 -6.58 11.10
CA GLN A 375 6.51 -5.73 11.17
C GLN A 375 6.26 -5.36 12.63
N ARG A 376 6.05 -4.07 12.86
CA ARG A 376 5.81 -3.53 14.20
C ARG A 376 4.46 -2.82 14.26
N LEU A 377 3.68 -3.10 15.29
CA LEU A 377 2.51 -2.31 15.63
C LEU A 377 2.95 -1.16 16.53
N ASN A 378 2.78 0.05 16.04
CA ASN A 378 3.05 1.27 16.79
C ASN A 378 1.73 1.89 17.23
N VAL A 379 1.57 2.09 18.52
CA VAL A 379 0.42 2.76 19.14
C VAL A 379 0.84 4.17 19.55
N TYR A 380 0.08 5.16 19.12
CA TYR A 380 0.39 6.57 19.38
C TYR A 380 -0.68 7.23 20.25
N ALA A 381 -0.25 8.05 21.22
CA ALA A 381 -1.11 8.97 21.96
C ALA A 381 -1.53 10.16 21.09
N LYS A 382 -2.49 10.94 21.60
CA LYS A 382 -2.82 12.26 21.04
C LYS A 382 -1.56 13.12 21.00
N GLY A 383 -1.27 13.73 19.83
CA GLY A 383 -0.04 14.50 19.58
C GLY A 383 1.12 13.66 19.02
N ALA A 384 0.84 12.50 18.44
CA ALA A 384 1.81 11.61 17.77
C ALA A 384 2.95 11.08 18.67
N ARG A 385 2.78 11.08 20.00
CA ARG A 385 3.73 10.47 20.93
C ARG A 385 3.58 8.95 20.88
N LEU A 386 4.65 8.23 20.53
CA LEU A 386 4.68 6.76 20.55
C LEU A 386 4.48 6.27 22.01
N ILE A 387 3.44 5.44 22.23
CA ILE A 387 3.13 4.79 23.51
C ILE A 387 3.72 3.40 23.56
N GLU A 388 3.52 2.64 22.48
CA GLU A 388 3.89 1.23 22.41
C GLU A 388 4.43 0.94 20.99
N SER A 389 5.47 0.13 20.94
CA SER A 389 5.97 -0.46 19.69
C SER A 389 6.27 -1.93 19.94
N ARG A 390 5.45 -2.83 19.39
CA ARG A 390 5.62 -4.27 19.56
C ARG A 390 5.85 -4.95 18.21
N LYS A 391 6.67 -5.98 18.21
CA LYS A 391 7.00 -6.79 17.06
C LYS A 391 5.84 -7.77 16.79
N VAL A 392 5.17 -7.61 15.63
CA VAL A 392 4.04 -8.47 15.21
C VAL A 392 4.55 -9.71 14.51
N ASN A 393 5.56 -9.56 13.66
CA ASN A 393 6.26 -10.69 13.07
C ASN A 393 7.74 -10.38 12.85
N ARG A 394 8.50 -11.43 12.63
CA ARG A 394 9.89 -11.43 12.18
C ARG A 394 9.99 -12.27 10.92
N SER A 395 10.63 -11.75 9.88
CA SER A 395 10.89 -12.47 8.64
C SER A 395 12.35 -12.34 8.20
N ALA A 396 12.87 -13.40 7.61
CA ALA A 396 14.18 -13.45 7.01
C ALA A 396 14.12 -14.26 5.73
N THR A 397 14.47 -13.65 4.61
CA THR A 397 14.29 -14.21 3.27
C THR A 397 15.60 -14.22 2.51
N PHE A 398 15.80 -15.27 1.73
CA PHE A 398 16.80 -15.33 0.68
C PHE A 398 16.13 -15.73 -0.62
N VAL A 399 16.13 -14.82 -1.58
CA VAL A 399 15.72 -15.06 -2.97
C VAL A 399 16.97 -15.44 -3.73
N PHE A 400 16.98 -16.59 -4.44
CA PHE A 400 18.19 -17.16 -5.01
C PHE A 400 17.96 -17.83 -6.35
N ALA A 401 19.03 -17.94 -7.12
CA ALA A 401 19.15 -18.86 -8.23
C ALA A 401 20.44 -19.67 -8.09
N LEU A 402 20.41 -20.91 -8.60
CA LEU A 402 21.51 -21.87 -8.63
C LEU A 402 21.81 -22.19 -10.10
N GLY A 403 22.92 -21.62 -10.60
CA GLY A 403 23.20 -21.64 -12.02
C GLY A 403 22.06 -21.07 -12.85
N ASP A 404 21.80 -21.63 -14.01
CA ASP A 404 20.66 -21.29 -14.88
C ASP A 404 19.48 -22.26 -14.73
N ARG A 405 19.52 -23.14 -13.72
CA ARG A 405 18.64 -24.30 -13.62
C ARG A 405 17.55 -24.18 -12.56
N PHE A 406 17.90 -23.64 -11.41
CA PHE A 406 17.00 -23.55 -10.28
C PHE A 406 16.93 -22.14 -9.73
N TYR A 407 15.77 -21.75 -9.35
CA TYR A 407 15.55 -20.51 -8.63
C TYR A 407 14.40 -20.64 -7.64
N GLY A 408 14.43 -19.83 -6.59
CA GLY A 408 13.43 -19.93 -5.55
C GLY A 408 13.60 -18.91 -4.45
N THR A 409 12.83 -19.12 -3.40
CA THR A 409 12.84 -18.28 -2.20
C THR A 409 12.76 -19.16 -0.96
N LEU A 410 13.67 -18.90 -0.02
CA LEU A 410 13.60 -19.43 1.33
C LEU A 410 13.24 -18.32 2.30
N THR A 411 12.17 -18.53 3.07
CA THR A 411 11.73 -17.57 4.08
C THR A 411 11.54 -18.24 5.43
N ALA A 412 12.27 -17.78 6.43
CA ALA A 412 11.99 -18.05 7.83
C ALA A 412 11.04 -16.95 8.34
N TRP A 413 9.96 -17.35 8.99
CA TRP A 413 8.93 -16.44 9.45
C TRP A 413 8.35 -16.88 10.79
N VAL A 414 8.15 -15.92 11.69
CA VAL A 414 7.51 -16.16 12.99
C VAL A 414 6.56 -15.00 13.32
N HIS A 415 5.41 -15.34 13.87
CA HIS A 415 4.33 -14.42 14.19
C HIS A 415 4.08 -14.34 15.71
N GLU A 416 3.33 -13.32 16.16
CA GLU A 416 2.83 -13.25 17.53
C GLU A 416 2.13 -14.55 17.96
N PRO A 417 2.27 -14.93 19.22
CA PRO A 417 2.96 -14.22 20.30
C PRO A 417 4.47 -14.48 20.36
N TYR A 418 5.03 -15.22 19.42
CA TYR A 418 6.40 -15.69 19.45
C TYR A 418 7.41 -14.73 18.80
N ALA A 419 6.96 -13.77 17.98
CA ALA A 419 7.82 -12.88 17.19
C ALA A 419 8.87 -12.14 18.03
N ALA A 420 8.54 -11.76 19.26
CA ALA A 420 9.46 -11.05 20.15
C ALA A 420 10.61 -11.93 20.70
N ARG A 421 10.45 -13.27 20.65
CA ARG A 421 11.43 -14.23 21.19
C ARG A 421 12.54 -14.58 20.22
N TYR A 422 12.38 -14.23 18.94
CA TYR A 422 13.32 -14.61 17.89
C TYR A 422 14.00 -13.37 17.29
N ASP A 423 15.30 -13.53 17.04
CA ASP A 423 16.13 -12.46 16.47
C ASP A 423 17.06 -12.98 15.37
N PHE A 424 16.55 -13.93 14.55
CA PHE A 424 17.29 -14.43 13.40
C PHE A 424 17.36 -13.40 12.28
N THR A 425 18.39 -13.50 11.44
CA THR A 425 18.58 -12.68 10.24
C THR A 425 18.50 -13.55 8.99
N SER A 426 18.57 -12.93 7.81
CA SER A 426 18.63 -13.62 6.52
C SER A 426 19.80 -14.62 6.39
N ALA A 427 20.82 -14.53 7.26
CA ALA A 427 21.87 -15.53 7.37
C ALA A 427 21.31 -16.94 7.66
N LEU A 428 20.16 -17.04 8.36
CA LEU A 428 19.45 -18.31 8.58
C LEU A 428 18.97 -18.91 7.25
N ALA A 429 18.28 -18.11 6.41
CA ALA A 429 17.77 -18.58 5.12
C ALA A 429 18.91 -19.01 4.18
N VAL A 430 20.03 -18.29 4.16
CA VAL A 430 21.23 -18.66 3.40
C VAL A 430 21.83 -19.98 3.90
N GLN A 431 21.92 -20.16 5.22
CA GLN A 431 22.44 -21.40 5.81
C GLN A 431 21.51 -22.58 5.54
N LEU A 432 20.20 -22.39 5.63
CA LEU A 432 19.22 -23.43 5.31
C LEU A 432 19.35 -23.89 3.86
N LEU A 433 19.47 -22.97 2.90
CA LEU A 433 19.71 -23.32 1.50
C LEU A 433 20.97 -24.19 1.36
N LYS A 434 22.09 -23.81 1.99
CA LYS A 434 23.34 -24.58 1.96
C LYS A 434 23.13 -26.01 2.49
N SER A 435 22.35 -26.16 3.55
CA SER A 435 22.06 -27.47 4.18
C SER A 435 21.10 -28.32 3.34
N MET A 436 20.39 -27.75 2.37
CA MET A 436 19.46 -28.47 1.49
C MET A 436 20.14 -29.17 0.30
N ALA A 437 21.45 -29.02 0.10
CA ALA A 437 22.14 -29.61 -1.04
C ALA A 437 21.81 -31.10 -1.24
N PRO A 438 21.84 -31.98 -0.21
CA PRO A 438 21.48 -33.41 -0.40
C PRO A 438 20.04 -33.60 -0.86
N ALA A 439 19.10 -32.78 -0.37
CA ALA A 439 17.69 -32.89 -0.73
C ALA A 439 17.40 -32.38 -2.16
N LEU A 440 18.22 -31.48 -2.67
CA LEU A 440 18.10 -30.95 -4.02
C LEU A 440 18.86 -31.79 -5.09
N GLN A 441 19.80 -32.63 -4.66
CA GLN A 441 20.57 -33.52 -5.57
C GLN A 441 19.68 -34.28 -6.58
N PRO A 442 18.58 -34.95 -6.17
CA PRO A 442 17.73 -35.68 -7.13
C PRO A 442 17.10 -34.81 -8.22
N LEU A 443 17.04 -33.49 -8.00
CA LEU A 443 16.54 -32.55 -9.02
C LEU A 443 17.62 -32.22 -10.06
N LEU A 444 18.91 -32.26 -9.67
CA LEU A 444 20.03 -32.12 -10.60
C LEU A 444 20.14 -33.31 -11.54
N ASP A 445 19.91 -34.49 -11.00
CA ASP A 445 20.04 -35.77 -11.75
C ASP A 445 18.95 -35.94 -12.80
N LYS A 446 17.86 -35.17 -12.71
CA LYS A 446 16.80 -35.18 -13.72
C LYS A 446 17.27 -34.49 -15.00
N PRO A 447 17.08 -35.11 -16.17
CA PRO A 447 17.38 -34.43 -17.43
C PRO A 447 16.59 -33.13 -17.56
N VAL A 448 17.23 -32.10 -18.09
CA VAL A 448 16.54 -30.84 -18.41
C VAL A 448 15.49 -31.15 -19.48
N GLN A 449 14.22 -31.04 -19.15
CA GLN A 449 13.15 -31.10 -20.13
C GLN A 449 13.35 -29.89 -21.07
N LYS A 450 13.88 -30.13 -22.29
CA LYS A 450 13.90 -29.09 -23.32
C LYS A 450 12.46 -28.71 -23.59
N THR A 451 12.12 -27.45 -23.38
CA THR A 451 10.83 -26.89 -23.77
C THR A 451 10.61 -27.24 -25.24
N VAL A 452 9.61 -28.05 -25.53
CA VAL A 452 9.26 -28.40 -26.91
C VAL A 452 8.83 -27.10 -27.55
N THR A 453 9.61 -26.63 -28.51
CA THR A 453 9.26 -25.52 -29.36
C THR A 453 7.91 -25.84 -30.00
N ALA A 454 6.94 -24.94 -29.87
CA ALA A 454 5.58 -25.11 -30.38
C ALA A 454 5.64 -25.62 -31.83
N VAL A 455 5.12 -26.80 -32.06
CA VAL A 455 4.79 -27.25 -33.42
C VAL A 455 3.68 -26.32 -33.92
N PRO A 456 3.81 -25.71 -35.09
CA PRO A 456 2.72 -24.89 -35.66
C PRO A 456 1.46 -25.75 -35.70
N ALA A 457 0.34 -25.19 -35.22
CA ALA A 457 -0.94 -25.87 -35.30
C ALA A 457 -1.22 -26.24 -36.77
N GLU A 458 -1.27 -27.56 -37.07
CA GLU A 458 -1.78 -28.02 -38.34
C GLU A 458 -3.20 -27.49 -38.51
N SER A 459 -3.41 -26.83 -39.65
CA SER A 459 -4.70 -26.30 -40.07
C SER A 459 -5.74 -27.43 -40.11
N THR A 460 -6.75 -27.33 -39.25
CA THR A 460 -7.92 -28.22 -39.27
C THR A 460 -8.56 -28.18 -40.69
N PRO A 461 -8.81 -29.32 -41.33
CA PRO A 461 -9.50 -29.33 -42.60
C PRO A 461 -10.93 -28.80 -42.46
N ALA A 462 -11.33 -27.91 -43.36
CA ALA A 462 -12.65 -27.30 -43.39
C ALA A 462 -13.75 -28.39 -43.36
N ALA A 463 -14.70 -28.26 -42.41
CA ALA A 463 -15.88 -29.11 -42.36
C ALA A 463 -16.70 -28.95 -43.60
N THR A 464 -16.82 -30.03 -44.38
CA THR A 464 -17.70 -30.18 -45.54
C THR A 464 -19.16 -30.06 -45.09
N LYS A 465 -19.85 -29.03 -45.58
CA LYS A 465 -21.30 -28.89 -45.38
C LYS A 465 -22.00 -30.06 -46.04
N VAL A 466 -22.59 -30.94 -45.27
CA VAL A 466 -23.58 -31.92 -45.79
C VAL A 466 -24.89 -31.17 -45.91
N ALA A 467 -25.38 -31.04 -47.13
CA ALA A 467 -26.71 -30.55 -47.46
C ALA A 467 -27.75 -31.60 -47.06
N ALA A 468 -28.73 -31.19 -46.23
CA ALA A 468 -29.92 -32.00 -45.96
C ALA A 468 -30.93 -31.84 -47.12
N HIS A 469 -31.41 -32.94 -47.62
CA HIS A 469 -32.67 -33.05 -48.38
C HIS A 469 -33.81 -33.32 -47.42
#